data_343430aa422849eb81c4dd52c430ff68
#
_entry.id   343430aa422849eb81c4dd52c430ff68
#
_cell.length_a   1.000
_cell.length_b   1.000
_cell.length_c   1.000
_cell.angle_alpha   90.00
_cell.angle_beta   90.00
_cell.angle_gamma   90.00
#
_symmetry.space_group_name_H-M   'P 1'
#
loop_
_entity.id
_entity.type
_entity.pdbx_description
1 polymer ?
#
loop_
_entity_poly.entity_id
_entity_poly.type
_entity_poly.pdbx_seq_one_letter_code
_entity_poly.pdbx_strand_id
1 'polypeptide(L)' 'MIYLGSGAFDNCTALEEILIPSSVEYIGEDVFKDCKQLKYISYTGSQEEWEQIKIEENNDDLKEIPVKYNVTD' A
#
# COMPACT_ATOMS: atom_id res chain seq x y z
N MET A 1 -15.95 2.29 0.86
CA MET A 1 -14.94 2.57 -0.19
C MET A 1 -13.94 3.61 0.30
N ILE A 2 -12.67 3.24 0.37
CA ILE A 2 -11.61 4.13 0.88
C ILE A 2 -10.58 4.34 -0.21
N TYR A 3 -10.16 5.58 -0.38
CA TYR A 3 -9.11 5.92 -1.33
C TYR A 3 -7.88 6.43 -0.59
N LEU A 4 -6.70 6.01 -1.03
CA LEU A 4 -5.47 6.64 -0.62
C LEU A 4 -5.16 7.71 -1.66
N GLY A 5 -5.22 8.96 -1.26
CA GLY A 5 -5.01 10.09 -2.17
C GLY A 5 -3.56 10.18 -2.65
N SER A 6 -3.36 10.85 -3.78
CA SER A 6 -2.02 11.03 -4.35
C SER A 6 -1.07 11.62 -3.32
N GLY A 7 0.10 11.02 -3.17
CA GLY A 7 1.12 11.53 -2.27
C GLY A 7 0.85 11.33 -0.79
N ALA A 8 -0.16 10.51 -0.41
CA ALA A 8 -0.54 10.36 0.99
C ALA A 8 0.62 9.94 1.89
N PHE A 9 1.51 9.08 1.40
CA PHE A 9 2.69 8.63 2.14
C PHE A 9 3.98 8.95 1.40
N ASP A 10 3.94 9.94 0.53
CA ASP A 10 5.11 10.34 -0.23
C ASP A 10 6.22 10.79 0.71
N ASN A 11 7.43 10.28 0.45
CA ASN A 11 8.63 10.64 1.20
C ASN A 11 8.55 10.30 2.70
N CYS A 12 7.77 9.27 3.05
CA CYS A 12 7.72 8.77 4.42
C CYS A 12 8.94 7.88 4.69
N THR A 13 10.10 8.50 4.81
CA THR A 13 11.38 7.78 4.89
C THR A 13 11.55 6.97 6.17
N ALA A 14 10.76 7.26 7.20
CA ALA A 14 10.81 6.52 8.46
C ALA A 14 9.78 5.40 8.54
N LEU A 15 8.91 5.29 7.55
CA LEU A 15 7.85 4.28 7.56
C LEU A 15 8.43 2.91 7.24
N GLU A 16 8.33 1.97 8.18
CA GLU A 16 8.86 0.63 8.00
C GLU A 16 7.79 -0.39 7.63
N GLU A 17 6.55 -0.16 8.04
CA GLU A 17 5.43 -1.05 7.73
C GLU A 17 4.15 -0.25 7.70
N ILE A 18 3.15 -0.76 7.00
CA ILE A 18 1.85 -0.10 6.93
C ILE A 18 0.76 -1.16 6.85
N LEU A 19 -0.32 -0.91 7.56
CA LEU A 19 -1.51 -1.74 7.50
C LEU A 19 -2.51 -1.11 6.53
N ILE A 20 -2.89 -1.85 5.50
CA ILE A 20 -3.87 -1.41 4.53
C ILE A 20 -5.12 -2.28 4.70
N PRO A 21 -6.25 -1.70 5.09
CA PRO A 21 -7.46 -2.49 5.25
C PRO A 21 -8.08 -2.87 3.90
N SER A 22 -8.83 -3.97 3.89
CA SER A 22 -9.47 -4.46 2.67
C SER A 22 -10.53 -3.52 2.10
N SER A 23 -10.92 -2.52 2.87
CA SER A 23 -11.85 -1.49 2.39
C SER A 23 -11.22 -0.50 1.42
N VAL A 24 -9.89 -0.49 1.31
CA VAL A 24 -9.19 0.36 0.36
C VAL A 24 -9.38 -0.21 -1.05
N GLU A 25 -9.87 0.62 -1.97
CA GLU A 25 -10.10 0.19 -3.35
C GLU A 25 -9.24 0.92 -4.37
N TYR A 26 -8.57 1.99 -3.95
CA TYR A 26 -7.81 2.83 -4.86
C TYR A 26 -6.59 3.41 -4.16
N ILE A 27 -5.45 3.32 -4.82
CA ILE A 27 -4.20 3.92 -4.35
C ILE A 27 -3.74 4.91 -5.42
N GLY A 28 -3.67 6.18 -5.07
CA GLY A 28 -3.32 7.24 -6.00
C GLY A 28 -1.84 7.25 -6.38
N GLU A 29 -1.48 8.19 -7.24
CA GLU A 29 -0.10 8.33 -7.69
C GLU A 29 0.81 8.75 -6.54
N ASP A 30 2.03 8.26 -6.56
CA ASP A 30 3.08 8.66 -5.62
C ASP A 30 2.73 8.44 -4.15
N VAL A 31 1.78 7.54 -3.86
CA VAL A 31 1.39 7.30 -2.47
C VAL A 31 2.56 6.77 -1.65
N PHE A 32 3.35 5.86 -2.22
CA PHE A 32 4.49 5.26 -1.54
C PHE A 32 5.82 5.63 -2.17
N LYS A 33 5.86 6.77 -2.83
CA LYS A 33 7.10 7.23 -3.45
C LYS A 33 8.13 7.58 -2.37
N ASP A 34 9.36 7.10 -2.56
CA ASP A 34 10.48 7.37 -1.66
C ASP A 34 10.28 6.88 -0.23
N CYS A 35 9.45 5.85 -0.04
CA CYS A 35 9.34 5.16 1.24
C CYS A 35 10.45 4.12 1.36
N LYS A 36 11.67 4.58 1.52
CA LYS A 36 12.85 3.73 1.40
C LYS A 36 13.04 2.74 2.55
N GLN A 37 12.42 2.99 3.68
CA GLN A 37 12.52 2.10 4.83
C GLN A 37 11.36 1.10 4.90
N LEU A 38 10.40 1.21 3.98
CA LEU A 38 9.24 0.32 3.99
C LEU A 38 9.65 -1.11 3.68
N LYS A 39 9.42 -2.01 4.61
CA LYS A 39 9.87 -3.40 4.54
C LYS A 39 8.76 -4.36 4.12
N TYR A 40 7.54 -4.11 4.54
CA TYR A 40 6.42 -4.96 4.16
C TYR A 40 5.10 -4.22 4.35
N ILE A 41 4.06 -4.77 3.73
CA ILE A 41 2.70 -4.24 3.84
C ILE A 41 1.84 -5.32 4.46
N SER A 42 1.00 -4.94 5.42
CA SER A 42 0.01 -5.83 6.00
C SER A 42 -1.35 -5.49 5.41
N TYR A 43 -2.02 -6.46 4.84
CA TYR A 43 -3.32 -6.28 4.20
C TYR A 43 -4.34 -7.18 4.87
N THR A 44 -5.50 -6.63 5.22
CA THR A 44 -6.52 -7.40 5.94
C THR A 44 -7.36 -8.30 5.02
N GLY A 45 -7.26 -8.12 3.70
CA GLY A 45 -7.97 -8.94 2.74
C GLY A 45 -7.10 -10.03 2.15
N SER A 46 -7.65 -10.77 1.19
CA SER A 46 -6.94 -11.84 0.51
C SER A 46 -6.03 -11.29 -0.59
N GLN A 47 -5.17 -12.15 -1.12
CA GLN A 47 -4.34 -11.79 -2.26
C GLN A 47 -5.19 -11.39 -3.47
N GLU A 48 -6.30 -12.07 -3.69
CA GLU A 48 -7.19 -11.74 -4.78
C GLU A 48 -7.78 -10.34 -4.63
N GLU A 49 -8.15 -9.97 -3.41
CA GLU A 49 -8.67 -8.64 -3.14
C GLU A 49 -7.60 -7.57 -3.34
N TRP A 50 -6.38 -7.86 -2.93
CA TRP A 50 -5.25 -6.94 -3.14
C TRP A 50 -5.05 -6.66 -4.62
N GLU A 51 -5.15 -7.69 -5.45
CA GLU A 51 -4.96 -7.55 -6.89
C GLU A 51 -6.08 -6.76 -7.56
N GLN A 52 -7.22 -6.61 -6.90
CA GLN A 52 -8.33 -5.80 -7.40
C GLN A 52 -8.15 -4.31 -7.12
N ILE A 53 -7.24 -3.94 -6.26
CA ILE A 53 -7.00 -2.52 -5.94
C ILE A 53 -6.38 -1.84 -7.15
N LYS A 54 -6.96 -0.69 -7.53
CA LYS A 54 -6.38 0.10 -8.60
C LYS A 54 -5.23 0.91 -8.04
N ILE A 55 -4.03 0.62 -8.51
CA ILE A 55 -2.80 1.29 -8.06
C ILE A 55 -2.28 2.14 -9.21
N GLU A 56 -2.19 3.44 -9.00
CA GLU A 56 -1.72 4.38 -10.01
C GLU A 56 -0.19 4.39 -10.10
N GLU A 57 0.34 5.25 -10.97
CA GLU A 57 1.77 5.28 -11.28
C GLU A 57 2.63 5.73 -10.10
N ASN A 58 3.92 5.41 -10.19
CA ASN A 58 4.94 5.83 -9.22
C ASN A 58 4.76 5.20 -7.84
N ASN A 59 4.22 3.98 -7.83
CA ASN A 59 4.11 3.18 -6.61
C ASN A 59 4.94 1.90 -6.78
N ASP A 60 6.11 2.02 -7.39
CA ASP A 60 6.94 0.87 -7.70
C ASP A 60 7.34 0.08 -6.46
N ASP A 61 7.49 0.75 -5.35
CA ASP A 61 7.84 0.08 -4.10
C ASP A 61 6.80 -0.95 -3.69
N LEU A 62 5.52 -0.71 -4.03
CA LEU A 62 4.46 -1.68 -3.74
C LEU A 62 4.64 -3.00 -4.46
N LYS A 63 5.32 -2.98 -5.61
CA LYS A 63 5.53 -4.17 -6.40
C LYS A 63 6.73 -4.99 -5.92
N GLU A 64 7.65 -4.33 -5.22
CA GLU A 64 8.87 -4.96 -4.75
C GLU A 64 8.79 -5.43 -3.31
N ILE A 65 7.90 -4.84 -2.52
CA ILE A 65 7.76 -5.12 -1.11
C ILE A 65 6.83 -6.31 -0.90
N PRO A 66 7.17 -7.24 0.00
CA PRO A 66 6.26 -8.33 0.30
C PRO A 66 4.97 -7.84 0.98
N VAL A 67 3.87 -8.45 0.63
CA VAL A 67 2.57 -8.13 1.22
C VAL A 67 2.09 -9.33 2.02
N LYS A 68 1.69 -9.08 3.27
CA LYS A 68 1.10 -10.11 4.12
C LYS A 68 -0.41 -10.01 4.02
N TYR A 69 -1.04 -11.10 3.62
CA TYR A 69 -2.48 -11.13 3.41
C TYR A 69 -3.22 -11.68 4.63
N ASN A 70 -4.50 -11.38 4.70
CA ASN A 70 -5.38 -11.89 5.75
C ASN A 70 -4.91 -11.54 7.16
N VAL A 71 -4.28 -10.39 7.29
CA VAL A 71 -3.83 -9.89 8.58
C VAL A 71 -5.06 -9.38 9.36
N THR A 72 -5.10 -9.66 10.66
CA THR A 72 -6.16 -9.14 11.51
C THR A 72 -5.67 -7.90 12.24
N ASP A 73 -6.56 -6.92 12.37
CA ASP A 73 -6.25 -5.70 13.10
C ASP A 73 -6.05 -5.95 14.58
#